data_161459d723b7de3c9ac628ce51f9dab7
#
_entry.id   161459d723b7de3c9ac628ce51f9dab7
#
_cell.length_a   1.000
_cell.length_b   1.000
_cell.length_c   1.000
_cell.angle_alpha   90.00
_cell.angle_beta   90.00
_cell.angle_gamma   90.00
#
_symmetry.space_group_name_H-M   'P 1'
#
loop_
_entity.id
_entity.type
_entity.pdbx_description
1 polymer ?
#
loop_
_entity_poly.entity_id
_entity_poly.type
_entity_poly.pdbx_seq_one_letter_code
_entity_poly.pdbx_strand_id
1 'polypeptide(L)'
;LIKIENCQILGGKERTHQLSKILITGGAGYLGSVLTRNLLKNHEVVVYDNLMYNQTSLLDLSNNPNFTFHYGDVRDWNKLKYLVEQVDIVIPLAALVGFPLCEKDKDLATSINTTQIQNIVDVLSDDQMILYPNTNSGYGSQGEGMVDETNELTPISHYGKTKCEAEDYIINESNGISFRLATVFGVSSRMRTDLLVNDFVYKLLTDRYITLFEHKFVRNFIHIQDVSRAFEYMIDNYHTFNNEIFNLGLSDENITKKQLVEKIQSHIPNTSVNYSDYYVDPDKRDYIVSNEKIEEAGWKPIFTLDDGIKELIQSYKMIVPTQSQYRNTTPLSYKE
;
A
#
# COMPACT_ATOMS: atom_id res chain seq x y z
N LEU A 1 37.18 15.06 -3.33
CA LEU A 1 36.50 13.80 -2.92
C LEU A 1 36.45 13.77 -1.40
N ILE A 2 35.39 14.26 -0.81
CA ILE A 2 35.15 14.20 0.62
C ILE A 2 33.92 13.29 0.80
N LYS A 3 34.13 12.11 1.38
CA LYS A 3 33.07 11.27 1.89
C LYS A 3 32.52 11.94 3.16
N ILE A 4 31.27 12.34 3.12
CA ILE A 4 30.54 12.77 4.33
C ILE A 4 29.83 11.53 4.86
N GLU A 5 30.37 10.97 5.93
CA GLU A 5 29.72 9.93 6.72
C GLU A 5 28.68 10.60 7.62
N ASN A 6 27.40 10.33 7.37
CA ASN A 6 26.33 10.73 8.27
C ASN A 6 26.24 9.73 9.43
N CYS A 7 26.85 10.08 10.55
CA CYS A 7 26.74 9.36 11.80
C CYS A 7 25.53 9.89 12.59
N GLN A 8 24.46 9.10 12.75
CA GLN A 8 23.44 9.35 13.77
C GLN A 8 23.62 8.35 14.91
N ILE A 9 24.08 8.86 16.05
CA ILE A 9 24.29 8.08 17.28
C ILE A 9 22.94 8.00 18.02
N LEU A 10 22.31 6.83 18.03
CA LEU A 10 21.34 6.45 19.05
C LEU A 10 21.68 5.01 19.49
N GLY A 11 22.30 4.89 20.69
CA GLY A 11 22.40 3.62 21.42
C GLY A 11 23.30 2.54 20.82
N GLY A 12 24.61 2.75 20.78
CA GLY A 12 25.62 1.72 21.00
C GLY A 12 25.69 0.48 20.11
N LYS A 13 25.47 0.58 18.78
CA LYS A 13 26.05 -0.27 17.73
C LYS A 13 26.00 0.52 16.43
N GLU A 14 27.15 0.74 15.79
CA GLU A 14 27.20 1.23 14.41
C GLU A 14 26.49 0.22 13.52
N ARG A 15 25.28 0.56 13.05
CA ARG A 15 24.63 -0.17 11.97
C ARG A 15 25.24 0.35 10.67
N THR A 16 26.16 -0.39 10.09
CA THR A 16 26.50 -0.22 8.66
C THR A 16 25.26 -0.67 7.88
N HIS A 17 24.47 0.29 7.34
CA HIS A 17 23.43 -0.03 6.38
C HIS A 17 24.11 -0.72 5.18
N GLN A 18 23.90 -2.02 5.04
CA GLN A 18 24.36 -2.73 3.86
C GLN A 18 23.53 -2.26 2.67
N LEU A 19 24.20 -1.74 1.63
CA LEU A 19 23.55 -1.35 0.39
C LEU A 19 22.94 -2.61 -0.25
N SER A 20 21.62 -2.71 -0.25
CA SER A 20 20.88 -3.81 -0.89
C SER A 20 20.30 -3.37 -2.22
N LYS A 21 20.15 -4.30 -3.14
CA LYS A 21 19.46 -4.09 -4.41
C LYS A 21 18.03 -4.60 -4.30
N ILE A 22 17.06 -3.73 -4.53
CA ILE A 22 15.64 -3.97 -4.27
C ILE A 22 14.84 -3.92 -5.57
N LEU A 23 14.09 -4.97 -5.87
CA LEU A 23 13.10 -4.97 -6.95
C LEU A 23 11.73 -4.57 -6.40
N ILE A 24 11.14 -3.53 -7.00
CA ILE A 24 9.76 -3.12 -6.72
C ILE A 24 8.93 -3.32 -7.99
N THR A 25 8.04 -4.31 -8.02
CA THR A 25 7.05 -4.39 -9.09
C THR A 25 5.90 -3.42 -8.80
N GLY A 26 5.38 -2.71 -9.82
CA GLY A 26 4.37 -1.66 -9.58
C GLY A 26 4.94 -0.41 -8.88
N GLY A 27 6.26 -0.19 -8.97
CA GLY A 27 6.95 0.90 -8.27
C GLY A 27 6.56 2.30 -8.74
N ALA A 28 5.96 2.46 -9.93
CA ALA A 28 5.40 3.73 -10.39
C ALA A 28 3.96 3.99 -9.88
N GLY A 29 3.40 3.08 -9.08
CA GLY A 29 2.07 3.17 -8.47
C GLY A 29 1.99 4.12 -7.27
N TYR A 30 0.84 4.11 -6.59
CA TYR A 30 0.54 4.99 -5.44
C TYR A 30 1.53 4.77 -4.29
N LEU A 31 1.58 3.57 -3.73
CA LEU A 31 2.55 3.22 -2.68
C LEU A 31 3.98 3.14 -3.26
N GLY A 32 4.12 2.53 -4.44
CA GLY A 32 5.42 2.29 -5.05
C GLY A 32 6.23 3.55 -5.28
N SER A 33 5.61 4.66 -5.71
CA SER A 33 6.33 5.91 -5.96
C SER A 33 6.84 6.61 -4.69
N VAL A 34 6.21 6.39 -3.55
CA VAL A 34 6.68 6.86 -2.24
C VAL A 34 7.81 5.95 -1.75
N LEU A 35 7.58 4.64 -1.75
CA LEU A 35 8.55 3.66 -1.29
C LEU A 35 9.85 3.69 -2.10
N THR A 36 9.76 3.78 -3.43
CA THR A 36 10.93 3.92 -4.31
C THR A 36 11.82 5.09 -3.89
N ARG A 37 11.23 6.27 -3.62
CA ARG A 37 12.00 7.45 -3.21
C ARG A 37 12.66 7.28 -1.84
N ASN A 38 11.96 6.67 -0.92
CA ASN A 38 12.48 6.48 0.43
C ASN A 38 13.62 5.46 0.43
N LEU A 39 13.45 4.32 -0.24
CA LEU A 39 14.49 3.30 -0.34
C LEU A 39 15.74 3.76 -1.11
N LEU A 40 15.59 4.62 -2.11
CA LEU A 40 16.74 5.19 -2.84
C LEU A 40 17.69 6.05 -1.99
N LYS A 41 17.32 6.39 -0.77
CA LYS A 41 18.22 7.10 0.16
C LYS A 41 19.37 6.21 0.61
N ASN A 42 19.13 4.89 0.69
CA ASN A 42 20.05 3.92 1.31
C ASN A 42 20.32 2.67 0.45
N HIS A 43 19.59 2.47 -0.67
CA HIS A 43 19.61 1.24 -1.47
C HIS A 43 19.64 1.52 -2.97
N GLU A 44 19.98 0.50 -3.74
CA GLU A 44 19.72 0.47 -5.18
C GLU A 44 18.29 -0.02 -5.41
N VAL A 45 17.53 0.68 -6.25
CA VAL A 45 16.13 0.31 -6.53
C VAL A 45 15.90 0.06 -8.01
N VAL A 46 15.43 -1.12 -8.31
CA VAL A 46 14.97 -1.55 -9.63
C VAL A 46 13.43 -1.53 -9.62
N VAL A 47 12.83 -0.74 -10.48
CA VAL A 47 11.36 -0.71 -10.66
C VAL A 47 10.98 -1.46 -11.93
N TYR A 48 10.00 -2.35 -11.83
CA TYR A 48 9.35 -3.03 -12.95
C TYR A 48 7.87 -2.67 -12.97
N ASP A 49 7.42 -1.92 -14.00
CA ASP A 49 6.06 -1.38 -14.07
C ASP A 49 5.61 -1.27 -15.55
N ASN A 50 4.34 -1.56 -15.81
CA ASN A 50 3.77 -1.44 -17.16
C ASN A 50 3.11 -0.08 -17.44
N LEU A 51 3.16 0.84 -16.47
CA LEU A 51 2.57 2.18 -16.54
C LEU A 51 1.08 2.17 -16.96
N MET A 52 0.33 1.20 -16.44
CA MET A 52 -1.06 0.91 -16.80
C MET A 52 -1.98 2.14 -16.78
N TYR A 53 -1.65 3.14 -15.96
CA TYR A 53 -2.43 4.37 -15.80
C TYR A 53 -1.73 5.60 -16.41
N ASN A 54 -0.76 5.41 -17.32
CA ASN A 54 0.06 6.48 -17.93
C ASN A 54 0.70 7.41 -16.89
N GLN A 55 1.08 6.86 -15.74
CA GLN A 55 1.71 7.61 -14.67
C GLN A 55 3.16 7.97 -15.02
N THR A 56 3.55 9.18 -14.61
CA THR A 56 4.90 9.74 -14.79
C THR A 56 5.60 9.99 -13.44
N SER A 57 5.18 9.26 -12.44
CA SER A 57 5.50 9.49 -11.02
C SER A 57 6.98 9.38 -10.65
N LEU A 58 7.81 8.78 -11.49
CA LEU A 58 9.24 8.52 -11.23
C LEU A 58 10.20 9.26 -12.17
N LEU A 59 9.71 10.17 -13.03
CA LEU A 59 10.55 10.86 -14.03
C LEU A 59 11.68 11.68 -13.39
N ASP A 60 11.44 12.26 -12.23
CA ASP A 60 12.43 13.05 -11.47
C ASP A 60 13.60 12.20 -10.94
N LEU A 61 13.47 10.87 -10.93
CA LEU A 61 14.50 9.94 -10.49
C LEU A 61 15.49 9.53 -11.62
N SER A 62 15.23 9.95 -12.85
CA SER A 62 15.99 9.50 -14.03
C SER A 62 17.51 9.75 -13.96
N ASN A 63 17.96 10.74 -13.17
CA ASN A 63 19.37 11.04 -12.96
C ASN A 63 19.98 10.36 -11.72
N ASN A 64 19.20 9.60 -10.95
CA ASN A 64 19.72 8.93 -9.77
C ASN A 64 20.50 7.67 -10.19
N PRO A 65 21.82 7.53 -9.91
CA PRO A 65 22.61 6.39 -10.32
C PRO A 65 22.19 5.06 -9.68
N ASN A 66 21.46 5.11 -8.56
CA ASN A 66 20.97 3.93 -7.86
C ASN A 66 19.55 3.55 -8.29
N PHE A 67 18.97 4.24 -9.28
CA PHE A 67 17.64 3.97 -9.81
C PHE A 67 17.69 3.33 -11.19
N THR A 68 16.98 2.22 -11.35
CA THR A 68 16.79 1.57 -12.65
C THR A 68 15.31 1.32 -12.90
N PHE A 69 14.82 1.68 -14.08
CA PHE A 69 13.43 1.43 -14.48
C PHE A 69 13.38 0.45 -15.66
N HIS A 70 12.54 -0.58 -15.51
CA HIS A 70 12.19 -1.51 -16.57
C HIS A 70 10.69 -1.39 -16.90
N TYR A 71 10.37 -1.08 -18.13
CA TYR A 71 9.00 -1.15 -18.62
C TYR A 71 8.61 -2.60 -18.93
N GLY A 72 7.45 -3.05 -18.44
CA GLY A 72 6.90 -4.38 -18.77
C GLY A 72 5.82 -4.83 -17.81
N ASP A 73 5.19 -5.93 -18.17
CA ASP A 73 4.09 -6.55 -17.42
C ASP A 73 4.64 -7.69 -16.55
N VAL A 74 4.18 -7.78 -15.30
CA VAL A 74 4.60 -8.84 -14.35
C VAL A 74 4.21 -10.26 -14.79
N ARG A 75 3.32 -10.38 -15.76
CA ARG A 75 2.97 -11.65 -16.41
C ARG A 75 4.00 -12.10 -17.45
N ASP A 76 4.90 -11.24 -17.91
CA ASP A 76 6.09 -11.65 -18.65
C ASP A 76 7.08 -12.30 -17.70
N TRP A 77 6.86 -13.60 -17.49
CA TRP A 77 7.59 -14.40 -16.52
C TRP A 77 9.09 -14.42 -16.79
N ASN A 78 9.52 -14.53 -18.05
CA ASN A 78 10.94 -14.61 -18.38
C ASN A 78 11.69 -13.35 -17.92
N LYS A 79 11.08 -12.19 -18.14
CA LYS A 79 11.66 -10.90 -17.74
C LYS A 79 11.60 -10.70 -16.24
N LEU A 80 10.46 -11.04 -15.61
CA LEU A 80 10.30 -10.92 -14.17
C LEU A 80 11.28 -11.82 -13.43
N LYS A 81 11.40 -13.10 -13.83
CA LYS A 81 12.34 -14.05 -13.25
C LYS A 81 13.78 -13.53 -13.32
N TYR A 82 14.21 -13.06 -14.51
CA TYR A 82 15.55 -12.47 -14.65
C TYR A 82 15.80 -11.32 -13.68
N LEU A 83 14.80 -10.45 -13.44
CA LEU A 83 14.93 -9.33 -12.50
C LEU A 83 14.98 -9.81 -11.05
N VAL A 84 14.17 -10.79 -10.68
CA VAL A 84 14.15 -11.40 -9.33
C VAL A 84 15.52 -12.00 -8.99
N GLU A 85 16.13 -12.72 -9.93
CA GLU A 85 17.45 -13.36 -9.74
C GLU A 85 18.61 -12.37 -9.58
N GLN A 86 18.40 -11.05 -9.81
CA GLN A 86 19.45 -10.01 -9.78
C GLN A 86 19.40 -9.09 -8.57
N VAL A 87 18.53 -9.38 -7.58
CA VAL A 87 18.27 -8.50 -6.45
C VAL A 87 18.33 -9.23 -5.12
N ASP A 88 18.52 -8.50 -4.04
CA ASP A 88 18.55 -9.06 -2.68
C ASP A 88 17.15 -9.09 -2.07
N ILE A 89 16.29 -8.14 -2.47
CA ILE A 89 14.96 -7.94 -1.87
C ILE A 89 13.92 -7.77 -2.98
N VAL A 90 12.76 -8.43 -2.82
CA VAL A 90 11.60 -8.26 -3.71
C VAL A 90 10.44 -7.66 -2.93
N ILE A 91 9.87 -6.58 -3.45
CA ILE A 91 8.66 -5.93 -2.93
C ILE A 91 7.61 -5.92 -4.04
N PRO A 92 6.72 -6.91 -4.10
CA PRO A 92 5.76 -7.06 -5.19
C PRO A 92 4.50 -6.21 -4.94
N LEU A 93 4.53 -4.94 -5.41
CA LEU A 93 3.39 -4.01 -5.31
C LEU A 93 2.45 -4.06 -6.53
N ALA A 94 2.87 -4.64 -7.65
CA ALA A 94 2.03 -4.74 -8.84
C ALA A 94 0.79 -5.60 -8.54
N ALA A 95 -0.39 -4.99 -8.61
CA ALA A 95 -1.66 -5.63 -8.33
C ALA A 95 -2.82 -4.93 -9.04
N LEU A 96 -3.85 -5.67 -9.40
CA LEU A 96 -5.18 -5.09 -9.59
C LEU A 96 -5.80 -4.84 -8.21
N VAL A 97 -6.14 -3.58 -7.93
CA VAL A 97 -6.57 -3.16 -6.59
C VAL A 97 -8.03 -2.77 -6.57
N GLY A 98 -8.75 -3.32 -5.61
CA GLY A 98 -10.14 -2.97 -5.29
C GLY A 98 -11.17 -3.86 -5.96
N PHE A 99 -12.35 -3.92 -5.31
CA PHE A 99 -13.48 -4.76 -5.70
C PHE A 99 -13.88 -4.60 -7.17
N PRO A 100 -14.12 -3.38 -7.71
CA PRO A 100 -14.70 -3.25 -9.06
C PRO A 100 -13.80 -3.80 -10.18
N LEU A 101 -12.47 -3.60 -10.07
CA LEU A 101 -11.55 -4.05 -11.11
C LEU A 101 -11.35 -5.56 -11.08
N CYS A 102 -11.21 -6.14 -9.88
CA CYS A 102 -10.97 -7.57 -9.72
C CYS A 102 -12.22 -8.42 -10.04
N GLU A 103 -13.43 -7.90 -9.80
CA GLU A 103 -14.66 -8.60 -10.21
C GLU A 103 -14.90 -8.53 -11.71
N LYS A 104 -14.46 -7.45 -12.37
CA LYS A 104 -14.62 -7.28 -13.82
C LYS A 104 -13.80 -8.27 -14.62
N ASP A 105 -12.61 -8.62 -14.14
CA ASP A 105 -11.70 -9.57 -14.80
C ASP A 105 -10.96 -10.38 -13.72
N LYS A 106 -11.57 -11.48 -13.33
CA LYS A 106 -11.07 -12.36 -12.26
C LYS A 106 -9.80 -13.09 -12.66
N ASP A 107 -9.70 -13.51 -13.91
CA ASP A 107 -8.54 -14.26 -14.42
C ASP A 107 -7.31 -13.33 -14.44
N LEU A 108 -7.49 -12.11 -14.90
CA LEU A 108 -6.44 -11.11 -14.84
C LEU A 108 -6.04 -10.79 -13.40
N ALA A 109 -7.01 -10.59 -12.51
CA ALA A 109 -6.75 -10.34 -11.10
C ALA A 109 -5.97 -11.49 -10.45
N THR A 110 -6.34 -12.75 -10.71
CA THR A 110 -5.63 -13.92 -10.20
C THR A 110 -4.22 -14.01 -10.77
N SER A 111 -4.05 -13.79 -12.08
CA SER A 111 -2.73 -13.85 -12.72
C SER A 111 -1.75 -12.82 -12.16
N ILE A 112 -2.23 -11.61 -11.83
CA ILE A 112 -1.40 -10.52 -11.30
C ILE A 112 -1.25 -10.59 -9.78
N ASN A 113 -2.33 -10.88 -9.03
CA ASN A 113 -2.30 -10.78 -7.57
C ASN A 113 -1.82 -12.06 -6.88
N THR A 114 -2.00 -13.23 -7.52
CA THR A 114 -1.66 -14.53 -6.93
C THR A 114 -0.56 -15.23 -7.72
N THR A 115 -0.80 -15.58 -9.00
CA THR A 115 0.09 -16.46 -9.77
C THR A 115 1.50 -15.87 -9.91
N GLN A 116 1.64 -14.57 -10.18
CA GLN A 116 2.97 -13.95 -10.29
C GLN A 116 3.72 -13.96 -8.95
N ILE A 117 3.01 -13.88 -7.80
CA ILE A 117 3.62 -13.95 -6.48
C ILE A 117 4.14 -15.37 -6.22
N GLN A 118 3.35 -16.38 -6.52
CA GLN A 118 3.76 -17.80 -6.42
C GLN A 118 5.02 -18.05 -7.26
N ASN A 119 5.00 -17.60 -8.51
CA ASN A 119 6.16 -17.73 -9.39
C ASN A 119 7.42 -17.01 -8.86
N ILE A 120 7.26 -15.84 -8.22
CA ILE A 120 8.39 -15.15 -7.57
C ILE A 120 8.93 -16.02 -6.44
N VAL A 121 8.08 -16.48 -5.54
CA VAL A 121 8.45 -17.30 -4.38
C VAL A 121 9.19 -18.57 -4.81
N ASP A 122 8.70 -19.25 -5.87
CA ASP A 122 9.29 -20.49 -6.40
C ASP A 122 10.75 -20.34 -6.88
N VAL A 123 11.22 -19.12 -7.14
CA VAL A 123 12.58 -18.86 -7.64
C VAL A 123 13.44 -18.06 -6.67
N LEU A 124 12.91 -17.65 -5.54
CA LEU A 124 13.71 -17.02 -4.49
C LEU A 124 14.77 -17.98 -3.96
N SER A 125 15.95 -17.48 -3.75
CA SER A 125 16.98 -18.17 -2.96
C SER A 125 16.76 -17.95 -1.46
N ASP A 126 17.37 -18.78 -0.63
CA ASP A 126 17.27 -18.69 0.84
C ASP A 126 17.79 -17.37 1.40
N ASP A 127 18.69 -16.70 0.68
CA ASP A 127 19.27 -15.39 1.07
C ASP A 127 18.43 -14.20 0.63
N GLN A 128 17.45 -14.37 -0.26
CA GLN A 128 16.60 -13.29 -0.73
C GLN A 128 15.43 -13.02 0.20
N MET A 129 15.08 -11.75 0.32
CA MET A 129 13.96 -11.29 1.13
C MET A 129 12.74 -10.99 0.26
N ILE A 130 11.55 -11.28 0.77
CA ILE A 130 10.29 -10.82 0.17
C ILE A 130 9.43 -10.12 1.22
N LEU A 131 8.97 -8.89 0.92
CA LEU A 131 8.08 -8.11 1.77
C LEU A 131 6.79 -7.82 0.99
N TYR A 132 5.68 -8.33 1.46
CA TYR A 132 4.41 -8.35 0.73
C TYR A 132 3.35 -7.44 1.34
N PRO A 133 2.76 -6.50 0.58
CA PRO A 133 1.61 -5.73 1.04
C PRO A 133 0.32 -6.52 0.81
N ASN A 134 -0.23 -7.10 1.83
CA ASN A 134 -1.59 -7.63 1.85
C ASN A 134 -2.59 -6.52 2.30
N THR A 135 -3.79 -6.86 2.67
CA THR A 135 -4.88 -5.94 3.02
C THR A 135 -5.72 -6.46 4.19
N ASN A 136 -6.15 -5.56 5.06
CA ASN A 136 -7.14 -5.88 6.10
C ASN A 136 -8.50 -6.33 5.52
N SER A 137 -8.73 -6.14 4.21
CA SER A 137 -9.92 -6.70 3.53
C SER A 137 -10.02 -8.22 3.62
N GLY A 138 -8.90 -8.89 3.90
CA GLY A 138 -8.85 -10.32 4.15
C GLY A 138 -9.68 -10.78 5.35
N TYR A 139 -9.86 -9.94 6.37
CA TYR A 139 -10.69 -10.27 7.53
C TYR A 139 -12.18 -10.40 7.22
N GLY A 140 -12.65 -9.78 6.11
CA GLY A 140 -14.07 -9.81 5.75
C GLY A 140 -14.93 -9.02 6.72
N SER A 141 -15.97 -9.64 7.28
CA SER A 141 -16.87 -9.05 8.28
C SER A 141 -16.84 -9.92 9.54
N GLN A 142 -16.12 -9.49 10.56
CA GLN A 142 -15.87 -10.29 11.78
C GLN A 142 -16.80 -9.95 12.95
N GLY A 143 -17.80 -9.06 12.75
CA GLY A 143 -18.73 -8.64 13.82
C GLY A 143 -18.11 -7.62 14.79
N GLU A 144 -18.51 -7.65 16.06
CA GLU A 144 -18.16 -6.63 17.06
C GLU A 144 -16.76 -6.84 17.71
N GLY A 145 -16.03 -7.88 17.36
CA GLY A 145 -14.72 -8.19 17.93
C GLY A 145 -13.58 -7.41 17.29
N MET A 146 -12.50 -7.18 18.06
CA MET A 146 -11.22 -6.74 17.51
C MET A 146 -10.50 -7.94 16.88
N VAL A 147 -9.97 -7.76 15.68
CA VAL A 147 -9.19 -8.77 14.97
C VAL A 147 -7.70 -8.46 15.03
N ASP A 148 -6.91 -9.50 15.11
CA ASP A 148 -5.46 -9.48 15.01
C ASP A 148 -4.94 -10.48 13.96
N GLU A 149 -3.64 -10.69 13.88
CA GLU A 149 -3.01 -11.55 12.90
C GLU A 149 -3.33 -13.04 13.08
N THR A 150 -3.82 -13.44 14.25
CA THR A 150 -4.20 -14.84 14.55
C THR A 150 -5.60 -15.19 14.06
N ASN A 151 -6.42 -14.18 13.73
CA ASN A 151 -7.77 -14.41 13.21
C ASN A 151 -7.75 -14.99 11.80
N GLU A 152 -8.66 -15.94 11.56
CA GLU A 152 -8.88 -16.52 10.25
C GLU A 152 -9.32 -15.47 9.25
N LEU A 153 -8.74 -15.52 8.04
CA LEU A 153 -9.13 -14.65 6.94
C LEU A 153 -10.37 -15.20 6.24
N THR A 154 -11.39 -14.37 6.10
CA THR A 154 -12.67 -14.69 5.43
C THR A 154 -12.97 -13.65 4.35
N PRO A 155 -12.11 -13.51 3.32
CA PRO A 155 -12.25 -12.47 2.32
C PRO A 155 -13.54 -12.61 1.51
N ILE A 156 -14.29 -11.51 1.39
CA ILE A 156 -15.58 -11.46 0.68
C ILE A 156 -15.36 -11.26 -0.82
N SER A 157 -14.46 -10.34 -1.19
CA SER A 157 -14.20 -9.97 -2.57
C SER A 157 -13.14 -10.85 -3.23
N HIS A 158 -13.17 -10.94 -4.57
CA HIS A 158 -12.11 -11.62 -5.32
C HIS A 158 -10.75 -10.96 -5.10
N TYR A 159 -10.69 -9.65 -4.96
CA TYR A 159 -9.47 -8.93 -4.56
C TYR A 159 -8.91 -9.46 -3.23
N GLY A 160 -9.75 -9.51 -2.19
CA GLY A 160 -9.33 -10.04 -0.89
C GLY A 160 -8.83 -11.48 -0.98
N LYS A 161 -9.55 -12.34 -1.72
CA LYS A 161 -9.16 -13.75 -1.91
C LYS A 161 -7.79 -13.90 -2.54
N THR A 162 -7.55 -13.23 -3.68
CA THR A 162 -6.26 -13.31 -4.39
C THR A 162 -5.10 -12.78 -3.56
N LYS A 163 -5.33 -11.75 -2.73
CA LYS A 163 -4.31 -11.22 -1.84
C LYS A 163 -4.00 -12.16 -0.67
N CYS A 164 -5.02 -12.80 -0.10
CA CYS A 164 -4.84 -13.77 0.98
C CYS A 164 -4.17 -15.06 0.50
N GLU A 165 -4.54 -15.55 -0.68
CA GLU A 165 -3.89 -16.72 -1.30
C GLU A 165 -2.38 -16.50 -1.54
N ALA A 166 -2.01 -15.27 -1.96
CA ALA A 166 -0.62 -14.89 -2.14
C ALA A 166 0.13 -14.79 -0.81
N GLU A 167 -0.48 -14.23 0.24
CA GLU A 167 0.09 -14.20 1.59
C GLU A 167 0.34 -15.60 2.12
N ASP A 168 -0.66 -16.48 2.02
CA ASP A 168 -0.56 -17.86 2.47
C ASP A 168 0.60 -18.58 1.79
N TYR A 169 0.77 -18.40 0.47
CA TYR A 169 1.87 -18.99 -0.27
C TYR A 169 3.24 -18.45 0.20
N ILE A 170 3.37 -17.13 0.40
CA ILE A 170 4.62 -16.51 0.87
C ILE A 170 5.02 -17.08 2.24
N ILE A 171 4.07 -17.15 3.18
CA ILE A 171 4.34 -17.57 4.56
C ILE A 171 4.67 -19.07 4.63
N ASN A 172 4.04 -19.90 3.80
CA ASN A 172 4.27 -21.35 3.83
C ASN A 172 5.50 -21.80 3.02
N GLU A 173 5.85 -21.08 1.93
CA GLU A 173 6.86 -21.51 0.98
C GLU A 173 8.12 -20.61 0.96
N SER A 174 8.15 -19.56 1.79
CA SER A 174 9.33 -18.68 1.91
C SER A 174 9.48 -18.16 3.34
N ASN A 175 10.53 -17.35 3.56
CA ASN A 175 10.74 -16.62 4.83
C ASN A 175 10.19 -15.18 4.76
N GLY A 176 9.13 -14.94 3.99
CA GLY A 176 8.64 -13.60 3.70
C GLY A 176 7.97 -12.91 4.89
N ILE A 177 7.85 -11.58 4.77
CA ILE A 177 7.08 -10.75 5.70
C ILE A 177 5.84 -10.24 4.97
N SER A 178 4.66 -10.39 5.57
CA SER A 178 3.42 -9.83 5.04
C SER A 178 2.88 -8.70 5.91
N PHE A 179 2.41 -7.64 5.25
CA PHE A 179 1.71 -6.53 5.91
C PHE A 179 0.24 -6.52 5.50
N ARG A 180 -0.67 -6.77 6.43
CA ARG A 180 -2.10 -6.56 6.25
C ARG A 180 -2.39 -5.07 6.45
N LEU A 181 -2.37 -4.33 5.34
CA LEU A 181 -2.51 -2.86 5.36
C LEU A 181 -3.93 -2.44 5.71
N ALA A 182 -4.05 -1.47 6.60
CA ALA A 182 -5.25 -0.67 6.80
C ALA A 182 -5.58 0.17 5.54
N THR A 183 -6.64 0.97 5.58
CA THR A 183 -6.99 1.88 4.49
C THR A 183 -5.90 2.94 4.33
N VAL A 184 -5.07 2.78 3.30
CA VAL A 184 -3.95 3.70 3.04
C VAL A 184 -4.46 5.02 2.51
N PHE A 185 -3.94 6.14 3.04
CA PHE A 185 -4.28 7.51 2.63
C PHE A 185 -3.03 8.40 2.58
N GLY A 186 -3.19 9.62 2.06
CA GLY A 186 -2.11 10.62 2.00
C GLY A 186 -1.67 10.92 0.57
N VAL A 187 -0.64 11.76 0.43
CA VAL A 187 -0.15 12.26 -0.85
C VAL A 187 0.93 11.38 -1.44
N SER A 188 0.86 11.19 -2.74
CA SER A 188 1.85 10.44 -3.53
C SER A 188 2.08 11.12 -4.87
N SER A 189 3.28 10.94 -5.44
CA SER A 189 3.58 11.39 -6.81
C SER A 189 2.68 10.74 -7.86
N ARG A 190 2.21 9.52 -7.60
CA ARG A 190 1.08 8.90 -8.31
C ARG A 190 -0.16 9.00 -7.43
N MET A 191 -0.78 10.17 -7.41
CA MET A 191 -1.94 10.43 -6.57
C MET A 191 -3.12 9.52 -6.90
N ARG A 192 -3.92 9.16 -5.88
CA ARG A 192 -5.18 8.44 -6.01
C ARG A 192 -6.29 9.18 -5.29
N THR A 193 -7.16 9.81 -6.08
CA THR A 193 -8.34 10.54 -5.57
C THR A 193 -9.54 9.63 -5.31
N ASP A 194 -9.43 8.34 -5.61
CA ASP A 194 -10.47 7.32 -5.45
C ASP A 194 -10.33 6.48 -4.16
N LEU A 195 -9.30 6.73 -3.35
CA LEU A 195 -9.17 6.10 -2.02
C LEU A 195 -10.05 6.81 -0.99
N LEU A 196 -10.58 6.07 -0.03
CA LEU A 196 -11.65 6.52 0.86
C LEU A 196 -11.41 7.90 1.50
N VAL A 197 -10.29 8.08 2.22
CA VAL A 197 -9.97 9.37 2.85
C VAL A 197 -9.71 10.45 1.80
N ASN A 198 -8.92 10.09 0.79
CA ASN A 198 -8.55 10.99 -0.30
C ASN A 198 -9.79 11.49 -1.07
N ASP A 199 -10.75 10.60 -1.39
CA ASP A 199 -12.00 10.92 -2.07
C ASP A 199 -12.91 11.82 -1.21
N PHE A 200 -13.00 11.51 0.09
CA PHE A 200 -13.84 12.29 0.99
C PHE A 200 -13.31 13.72 1.19
N VAL A 201 -11.99 13.86 1.40
CA VAL A 201 -11.36 15.19 1.46
C VAL A 201 -11.56 15.94 0.16
N TYR A 202 -11.39 15.27 -0.98
CA TYR A 202 -11.57 15.86 -2.30
C TYR A 202 -13.00 16.38 -2.49
N LYS A 203 -14.02 15.54 -2.28
CA LYS A 203 -15.44 15.91 -2.46
C LYS A 203 -15.86 17.04 -1.52
N LEU A 204 -15.47 16.99 -0.25
CA LEU A 204 -15.80 18.06 0.69
C LEU A 204 -15.09 19.36 0.36
N LEU A 205 -13.89 19.32 -0.21
CA LEU A 205 -13.16 20.51 -0.63
C LEU A 205 -13.77 21.15 -1.88
N THR A 206 -14.17 20.36 -2.87
CA THR A 206 -14.66 20.83 -4.19
C THR A 206 -16.16 21.01 -4.25
N ASP A 207 -16.90 19.98 -3.87
CA ASP A 207 -18.35 19.90 -4.05
C ASP A 207 -19.09 20.46 -2.84
N ARG A 208 -18.40 20.61 -1.71
CA ARG A 208 -18.96 21.07 -0.44
C ARG A 208 -20.02 20.16 0.16
N TYR A 209 -20.22 19.00 -0.43
CA TYR A 209 -21.13 18.00 0.11
C TYR A 209 -20.66 16.59 -0.20
N ILE A 210 -21.12 15.62 0.61
CA ILE A 210 -20.90 14.19 0.36
C ILE A 210 -22.14 13.39 0.75
N THR A 211 -22.43 12.31 -0.02
CA THR A 211 -23.41 11.29 0.37
C THR A 211 -22.66 10.07 0.91
N LEU A 212 -22.98 9.66 2.14
CA LEU A 212 -22.40 8.51 2.80
C LEU A 212 -23.34 7.31 2.75
N PHE A 213 -22.79 6.20 2.29
CA PHE A 213 -23.41 4.89 2.38
C PHE A 213 -22.71 4.08 3.48
N GLU A 214 -23.49 3.26 4.22
CA GLU A 214 -22.93 2.40 5.30
C GLU A 214 -22.03 3.19 6.26
N HIS A 215 -22.53 4.35 6.68
CA HIS A 215 -21.80 5.33 7.47
C HIS A 215 -21.36 4.84 8.86
N LYS A 216 -21.96 3.73 9.34
CA LYS A 216 -21.64 3.12 10.64
C LYS A 216 -20.46 2.14 10.58
N PHE A 217 -20.05 1.69 9.40
CA PHE A 217 -18.96 0.71 9.27
C PHE A 217 -17.62 1.29 9.67
N VAL A 218 -16.93 0.54 10.50
CA VAL A 218 -15.61 0.88 11.03
C VAL A 218 -14.52 0.55 9.99
N ARG A 219 -13.52 1.40 9.93
CA ARG A 219 -12.28 1.20 9.16
C ARG A 219 -11.09 1.60 10.00
N ASN A 220 -9.99 0.91 9.79
CA ASN A 220 -8.68 1.33 10.24
C ASN A 220 -7.94 2.06 9.13
N PHE A 221 -7.04 2.97 9.46
CA PHE A 221 -6.34 3.86 8.52
C PHE A 221 -4.84 3.83 8.75
N ILE A 222 -4.07 4.15 7.70
CA ILE A 222 -2.61 4.31 7.77
C ILE A 222 -2.12 5.33 6.75
N HIS A 223 -1.23 6.23 7.16
CA HIS A 223 -0.61 7.18 6.25
C HIS A 223 0.41 6.49 5.35
N ILE A 224 0.44 6.87 4.06
CA ILE A 224 1.29 6.22 3.05
C ILE A 224 2.79 6.31 3.38
N GLN A 225 3.23 7.40 4.03
CA GLN A 225 4.62 7.54 4.49
C GLN A 225 4.94 6.55 5.62
N ASP A 226 3.99 6.28 6.51
CA ASP A 226 4.17 5.30 7.57
C ASP A 226 4.20 3.88 7.02
N VAL A 227 3.42 3.59 5.97
CA VAL A 227 3.58 2.31 5.25
C VAL A 227 5.02 2.17 4.72
N SER A 228 5.56 3.19 4.05
CA SER A 228 6.95 3.16 3.56
C SER A 228 7.96 2.95 4.68
N ARG A 229 7.79 3.64 5.81
CA ARG A 229 8.65 3.49 7.00
C ARG A 229 8.59 2.08 7.61
N ALA A 230 7.42 1.43 7.56
CA ALA A 230 7.29 0.06 8.04
C ALA A 230 8.07 -0.92 7.15
N PHE A 231 8.04 -0.73 5.83
CA PHE A 231 8.88 -1.53 4.91
C PHE A 231 10.37 -1.33 5.21
N GLU A 232 10.83 -0.08 5.34
CA GLU A 232 12.23 0.23 5.69
C GLU A 232 12.62 -0.41 7.03
N TYR A 233 11.78 -0.29 8.05
CA TYR A 233 12.00 -0.90 9.35
C TYR A 233 12.14 -2.42 9.28
N MET A 234 11.29 -3.09 8.52
CA MET A 234 11.34 -4.55 8.40
C MET A 234 12.50 -5.04 7.52
N ILE A 235 12.94 -4.26 6.53
CA ILE A 235 14.17 -4.56 5.80
C ILE A 235 15.37 -4.59 6.76
N ASP A 236 15.50 -3.58 7.63
CA ASP A 236 16.57 -3.48 8.61
C ASP A 236 16.52 -4.57 9.70
N ASN A 237 15.37 -5.15 9.94
CA ASN A 237 15.12 -6.14 10.99
C ASN A 237 14.65 -7.49 10.46
N TYR A 238 14.84 -7.76 9.16
CA TYR A 238 14.28 -8.92 8.47
C TYR A 238 14.58 -10.26 9.15
N HIS A 239 15.83 -10.48 9.55
CA HIS A 239 16.22 -11.73 10.22
C HIS A 239 15.59 -11.94 11.60
N THR A 240 15.03 -10.89 12.20
CA THR A 240 14.29 -10.98 13.48
C THR A 240 12.83 -11.33 13.24
N PHE A 241 12.26 -10.87 12.13
CA PHE A 241 10.83 -10.90 11.85
C PHE A 241 10.46 -11.65 10.56
N ASN A 242 11.40 -12.38 9.96
CA ASN A 242 11.11 -13.23 8.81
C ASN A 242 10.03 -14.26 9.14
N ASN A 243 9.23 -14.62 8.14
CA ASN A 243 8.07 -15.50 8.24
C ASN A 243 6.97 -15.00 9.20
N GLU A 244 6.79 -13.67 9.25
CA GLU A 244 5.81 -13.04 10.12
C GLU A 244 4.77 -12.23 9.33
N ILE A 245 3.58 -12.14 9.90
CA ILE A 245 2.48 -11.32 9.40
C ILE A 245 2.26 -10.18 10.40
N PHE A 246 2.06 -8.95 9.89
CA PHE A 246 1.75 -7.79 10.71
C PHE A 246 0.56 -7.03 10.17
N ASN A 247 -0.39 -6.69 11.02
CA ASN A 247 -1.33 -5.62 10.75
C ASN A 247 -0.61 -4.28 10.76
N LEU A 248 -0.96 -3.40 9.84
CA LEU A 248 -0.33 -2.10 9.73
C LEU A 248 -1.38 -1.00 9.61
N GLY A 249 -1.60 -0.28 10.72
CA GLY A 249 -2.60 0.75 10.85
C GLY A 249 -2.35 1.69 12.03
N LEU A 250 -3.30 2.59 12.27
CA LEU A 250 -3.32 3.50 13.41
C LEU A 250 -4.20 2.89 14.51
N SER A 251 -3.62 2.54 15.65
CA SER A 251 -4.34 1.88 16.74
C SER A 251 -5.49 2.74 17.29
N ASP A 252 -5.34 4.07 17.27
CA ASP A 252 -6.33 5.03 17.77
C ASP A 252 -7.39 5.43 16.71
N GLU A 253 -7.28 4.94 15.46
CA GLU A 253 -8.13 5.36 14.34
C GLU A 253 -8.91 4.17 13.72
N ASN A 254 -9.50 3.33 14.60
CA ASN A 254 -10.58 2.43 14.23
C ASN A 254 -11.90 3.20 14.33
N ILE A 255 -12.28 3.91 13.27
CA ILE A 255 -13.41 4.83 13.27
C ILE A 255 -14.41 4.56 12.15
N THR A 256 -15.65 4.98 12.36
CA THR A 256 -16.70 4.87 11.33
C THR A 256 -16.49 5.87 10.20
N LYS A 257 -17.08 5.58 9.03
CA LYS A 257 -17.10 6.55 7.91
C LYS A 257 -17.72 7.90 8.33
N LYS A 258 -18.70 7.88 9.25
CA LYS A 258 -19.30 9.09 9.82
C LYS A 258 -18.27 9.89 10.61
N GLN A 259 -17.56 9.27 11.54
CA GLN A 259 -16.52 9.93 12.34
C GLN A 259 -15.38 10.47 11.46
N LEU A 260 -15.00 9.74 10.41
CA LEU A 260 -14.03 10.21 9.42
C LEU A 260 -14.49 11.52 8.78
N VAL A 261 -15.75 11.59 8.32
CA VAL A 261 -16.28 12.80 7.69
C VAL A 261 -16.38 13.95 8.70
N GLU A 262 -16.80 13.70 9.93
CA GLU A 262 -16.83 14.71 11.00
C GLU A 262 -15.41 15.28 11.26
N LYS A 263 -14.39 14.40 11.27
CA LYS A 263 -12.99 14.82 11.40
C LYS A 263 -12.56 15.69 10.18
N ILE A 264 -12.91 15.32 8.96
CA ILE A 264 -12.61 16.13 7.76
C ILE A 264 -13.35 17.48 7.80
N GLN A 265 -14.60 17.52 8.24
CA GLN A 265 -15.39 18.76 8.37
C GLN A 265 -14.78 19.73 9.37
N SER A 266 -14.07 19.27 10.39
CA SER A 266 -13.36 20.16 11.32
C SER A 266 -12.26 20.98 10.63
N HIS A 267 -11.70 20.45 9.51
CA HIS A 267 -10.70 21.15 8.68
C HIS A 267 -11.31 21.87 7.47
N ILE A 268 -12.51 21.48 7.03
CA ILE A 268 -13.22 22.06 5.87
C ILE A 268 -14.62 22.49 6.30
N PRO A 269 -14.76 23.64 6.96
CA PRO A 269 -16.05 24.12 7.45
C PRO A 269 -17.03 24.45 6.31
N ASN A 270 -18.33 24.58 6.64
CA ASN A 270 -19.41 24.90 5.70
C ASN A 270 -19.58 23.83 4.60
N THR A 271 -19.54 22.58 5.00
CA THR A 271 -19.84 21.39 4.17
C THR A 271 -21.05 20.64 4.72
N SER A 272 -21.75 19.91 3.84
CA SER A 272 -22.92 19.14 4.21
C SER A 272 -22.75 17.66 3.96
N VAL A 273 -23.42 16.82 4.76
CA VAL A 273 -23.37 15.36 4.65
C VAL A 273 -24.79 14.84 4.52
N ASN A 274 -25.03 14.03 3.50
CA ASN A 274 -26.27 13.27 3.34
C ASN A 274 -26.00 11.80 3.68
N TYR A 275 -26.84 11.20 4.50
CA TYR A 275 -26.77 9.78 4.84
C TYR A 275 -27.82 9.02 4.04
N SER A 276 -27.42 7.95 3.36
CA SER A 276 -28.29 7.15 2.53
C SER A 276 -28.09 5.66 2.78
N ASP A 277 -29.21 4.96 2.98
CA ASP A 277 -29.22 3.51 3.18
C ASP A 277 -29.59 2.75 1.87
N TYR A 278 -29.72 3.45 0.75
CA TYR A 278 -30.16 2.84 -0.52
C TYR A 278 -29.10 2.01 -1.22
N TYR A 279 -27.83 2.25 -0.96
CA TYR A 279 -26.72 1.52 -1.56
C TYR A 279 -26.01 0.67 -0.53
N VAL A 280 -25.83 -0.61 -0.85
CA VAL A 280 -25.07 -1.56 -0.04
C VAL A 280 -23.76 -1.83 -0.80
N ASP A 281 -22.63 -1.56 -0.16
CA ASP A 281 -21.33 -1.92 -0.69
C ASP A 281 -21.21 -3.45 -0.76
N PRO A 282 -21.03 -4.04 -1.95
CA PRO A 282 -20.86 -5.49 -2.06
C PRO A 282 -19.61 -6.00 -1.32
N ASP A 283 -18.62 -5.14 -1.10
CA ASP A 283 -17.41 -5.43 -0.34
C ASP A 283 -17.58 -4.94 1.12
N LYS A 284 -18.59 -5.49 1.79
CA LYS A 284 -18.90 -5.16 3.19
C LYS A 284 -17.71 -5.50 4.08
N ARG A 285 -17.13 -4.47 4.67
CA ARG A 285 -16.04 -4.59 5.63
C ARG A 285 -16.41 -3.81 6.88
N ASP A 286 -16.47 -4.51 8.01
CA ASP A 286 -16.75 -3.91 9.30
C ASP A 286 -15.94 -4.67 10.35
N TYR A 287 -14.85 -4.09 10.80
CA TYR A 287 -13.93 -4.71 11.75
C TYR A 287 -13.10 -3.66 12.48
N ILE A 288 -12.72 -3.96 13.69
CA ILE A 288 -11.74 -3.23 14.49
C ILE A 288 -10.44 -4.03 14.44
N VAL A 289 -9.34 -3.39 14.09
CA VAL A 289 -8.04 -4.05 13.89
C VAL A 289 -7.07 -3.67 14.99
N SER A 290 -6.43 -4.67 15.62
CA SER A 290 -5.27 -4.47 16.47
C SER A 290 -4.01 -4.34 15.62
N ASN A 291 -3.17 -3.34 15.95
CA ASN A 291 -1.84 -3.18 15.38
C ASN A 291 -0.75 -3.38 16.46
N GLU A 292 -1.12 -4.00 17.59
CA GLU A 292 -0.25 -4.16 18.76
C GLU A 292 1.02 -4.94 18.44
N LYS A 293 0.93 -6.00 17.62
CA LYS A 293 2.07 -6.84 17.25
C LYS A 293 3.21 -6.05 16.61
N ILE A 294 2.93 -5.17 15.65
CA ILE A 294 3.98 -4.36 15.02
C ILE A 294 4.51 -3.28 15.96
N GLU A 295 3.66 -2.75 16.85
CA GLU A 295 4.07 -1.77 17.86
C GLU A 295 4.99 -2.41 18.91
N GLU A 296 4.71 -3.64 19.34
CA GLU A 296 5.57 -4.44 20.22
C GLU A 296 6.88 -4.85 19.53
N ALA A 297 6.86 -5.06 18.22
CA ALA A 297 8.05 -5.27 17.40
C ALA A 297 8.94 -4.01 17.32
N GLY A 298 8.52 -2.87 17.89
CA GLY A 298 9.29 -1.63 18.02
C GLY A 298 9.02 -0.59 16.93
N TRP A 299 8.09 -0.83 16.01
CA TRP A 299 7.68 0.15 15.01
C TRP A 299 6.39 0.86 15.44
N LYS A 300 6.32 2.17 15.20
CA LYS A 300 5.10 2.97 15.44
C LYS A 300 4.87 3.98 14.33
N PRO A 301 3.60 4.28 13.98
CA PRO A 301 3.26 5.36 13.08
C PRO A 301 3.64 6.71 13.69
N ILE A 302 3.92 7.69 12.82
CA ILE A 302 4.21 9.07 13.24
C ILE A 302 3.22 10.07 12.64
N PHE A 303 2.49 9.70 11.60
CA PHE A 303 1.48 10.55 10.97
C PHE A 303 0.10 10.21 11.51
N THR A 304 -0.61 11.22 11.99
CA THR A 304 -2.02 11.10 12.38
C THR A 304 -2.95 11.21 11.15
N LEU A 305 -4.20 10.82 11.33
CA LEU A 305 -5.23 11.04 10.30
C LEU A 305 -5.42 12.54 9.99
N ASP A 306 -5.34 13.39 11.02
CA ASP A 306 -5.43 14.85 10.87
C ASP A 306 -4.26 15.44 10.05
N ASP A 307 -3.05 14.92 10.21
CA ASP A 307 -1.89 15.34 9.42
C ASP A 307 -2.10 15.04 7.94
N GLY A 308 -2.55 13.83 7.61
CA GLY A 308 -2.82 13.47 6.23
C GLY A 308 -4.03 14.21 5.62
N ILE A 309 -5.07 14.53 6.40
CA ILE A 309 -6.18 15.37 5.94
C ILE A 309 -5.66 16.77 5.56
N LYS A 310 -4.82 17.39 6.39
CA LYS A 310 -4.21 18.70 6.11
C LYS A 310 -3.31 18.64 4.87
N GLU A 311 -2.50 17.60 4.76
CA GLU A 311 -1.66 17.33 3.59
C GLU A 311 -2.48 17.22 2.31
N LEU A 312 -3.57 16.44 2.32
CA LEU A 312 -4.49 16.28 1.19
C LEU A 312 -5.16 17.60 0.79
N ILE A 313 -5.65 18.37 1.75
CA ILE A 313 -6.24 19.69 1.47
C ILE A 313 -5.24 20.59 0.75
N GLN A 314 -3.99 20.58 1.16
CA GLN A 314 -2.95 21.38 0.52
C GLN A 314 -2.61 20.87 -0.88
N SER A 315 -2.49 19.55 -1.05
CA SER A 315 -2.13 18.92 -2.32
C SER A 315 -3.18 19.11 -3.40
N TYR A 316 -4.48 19.09 -3.02
CA TYR A 316 -5.58 19.28 -3.97
C TYR A 316 -5.67 20.69 -4.58
N LYS A 317 -4.93 21.65 -4.03
CA LYS A 317 -4.75 22.97 -4.68
C LYS A 317 -3.79 22.91 -5.88
N MET A 318 -2.99 21.84 -5.98
CA MET A 318 -1.94 21.67 -7.00
C MET A 318 -2.31 20.68 -8.10
N ILE A 319 -3.45 20.00 -7.99
CA ILE A 319 -3.89 19.02 -8.99
C ILE A 319 -5.24 19.41 -9.61
N VAL A 320 -5.41 19.06 -10.89
CA VAL A 320 -6.69 19.18 -11.59
C VAL A 320 -7.36 17.80 -11.58
N PRO A 321 -8.43 17.61 -10.84
CA PRO A 321 -8.89 16.30 -10.41
C PRO A 321 -9.67 15.50 -11.48
N THR A 322 -10.03 16.12 -12.58
CA THR A 322 -10.76 15.47 -13.67
C THR A 322 -9.93 14.51 -14.52
N GLN A 323 -8.62 14.43 -14.23
CA GLN A 323 -7.72 13.58 -15.01
C GLN A 323 -7.83 12.12 -14.56
N SER A 324 -8.07 11.22 -15.50
CA SER A 324 -8.17 9.76 -15.29
C SER A 324 -6.91 9.15 -14.65
N GLN A 325 -5.77 9.79 -14.80
CA GLN A 325 -4.50 9.37 -14.20
C GLN A 325 -4.51 9.33 -12.67
N TYR A 326 -5.47 10.00 -12.02
CA TYR A 326 -5.59 10.02 -10.55
C TYR A 326 -6.59 8.99 -10.01
N ARG A 327 -7.10 8.10 -10.84
CA ARG A 327 -8.07 7.07 -10.46
C ARG A 327 -7.72 5.72 -11.06
N ASN A 328 -7.96 4.64 -10.31
CA ASN A 328 -7.84 3.28 -10.81
C ASN A 328 -9.15 2.78 -11.43
N THR A 329 -9.86 3.60 -12.19
CA THR A 329 -11.20 3.25 -12.69
C THR A 329 -11.19 2.57 -14.05
N THR A 330 -10.19 2.79 -14.89
CA THR A 330 -10.07 2.13 -16.20
C THR A 330 -8.61 2.12 -16.62
N PRO A 331 -7.98 0.94 -16.75
CA PRO A 331 -6.66 0.84 -17.36
C PRO A 331 -6.73 1.34 -18.81
N LEU A 332 -5.86 2.29 -19.16
CA LEU A 332 -5.80 2.83 -20.53
C LEU A 332 -5.05 1.90 -21.49
N SER A 333 -4.40 0.87 -20.99
CA SER A 333 -3.52 -0.03 -21.76
C SER A 333 -4.15 -1.33 -22.23
N TYR A 334 -5.48 -1.51 -22.13
CA TYR A 334 -6.17 -2.54 -22.91
C TYR A 334 -6.41 -2.05 -24.37
N LYS A 335 -5.35 -1.62 -25.03
CA LYS A 335 -5.32 -1.63 -26.50
C LYS A 335 -4.60 -2.90 -26.90
N GLU A 336 -5.34 -3.72 -27.60
CA GLU A 336 -4.92 -4.91 -28.32
C GLU A 336 -3.60 -4.73 -29.06
#